data_2ed56ff85a76e93bd6f640a62fe60024
#
_entry.id   2ed56ff85a76e93bd6f640a62fe60024
#
_cell.length_a   1.000
_cell.length_b   1.000
_cell.length_c   1.000
_cell.angle_alpha   90.00
_cell.angle_beta   90.00
_cell.angle_gamma   90.00
#
_symmetry.space_group_name_H-M   'P 1'
#
loop_
_entity.id
_entity.type
_entity.pdbx_description
1 polymer ?
#
loop_
_entity_poly.entity_id
_entity_poly.type
_entity_poly.pdbx_seq_one_letter_code
_entity_poly.pdbx_strand_id
1 'polypeptide(L)'
;MVYEITRDYIQVGNARSGQKLQGVKFIVSHSTGNPGSTAYANRNYFHNRQPSASAHTFIDDKYILEIIPLDEKAWHVLYNKPMDNQLFGADANDAAIGVELCYGGNIDFNEAYKRYVWYHAYLCQTFRLEPKRHIVSHHTLDPERRSDPLNAFRLYGVTWDGFIHDVIEAMKPTNPSNKEETKKPSQVKGISVRLPLKLGDRGTFVKEIQQDLIRIGFPLPKYGADGVFGEETENAVMAFQKRYGLHVDGIVGQETLAKLSEVVKQKLRQEEFPLPDKTLKKGDKGEDVKMLQRALKHLGFDPKGIDGVYGEQTEDAVRRFQSMYAALRDDGIYGPNTRKFMRMELQQKK
;
A
#
# COMPACT_ATOMS: atom_id res chain seq x y z
N MET A 1 13.54 18.98 -16.49
CA MET A 1 14.17 17.72 -16.99
C MET A 1 13.07 16.92 -17.68
N VAL A 2 13.31 16.37 -18.85
CA VAL A 2 12.35 15.51 -19.58
C VAL A 2 12.88 14.09 -19.48
N TYR A 3 12.04 13.14 -19.05
CA TYR A 3 12.40 11.74 -19.00
C TYR A 3 11.96 11.03 -20.27
N GLU A 4 12.71 10.01 -20.66
CA GLU A 4 12.36 9.13 -21.77
C GLU A 4 11.28 8.14 -21.34
N ILE A 5 10.29 7.90 -22.18
CA ILE A 5 9.27 6.87 -22.02
C ILE A 5 9.63 5.70 -22.93
N THR A 6 9.95 4.57 -22.33
CA THR A 6 10.21 3.33 -23.06
C THR A 6 8.91 2.58 -23.29
N ARG A 7 8.62 2.15 -24.52
CA ARG A 7 7.46 1.35 -24.88
C ARG A 7 7.87 -0.06 -25.22
N ASP A 8 7.58 -1.01 -24.33
CA ASP A 8 7.87 -2.42 -24.52
C ASP A 8 6.63 -3.24 -24.15
N TYR A 9 5.66 -3.22 -25.07
CA TYR A 9 4.35 -3.79 -24.85
C TYR A 9 4.39 -5.32 -24.72
N ILE A 10 3.71 -5.84 -23.71
CA ILE A 10 3.53 -7.27 -23.56
C ILE A 10 2.61 -7.81 -24.66
N GLN A 11 2.73 -9.10 -24.96
CA GLN A 11 1.85 -9.77 -25.92
C GLN A 11 0.38 -9.71 -25.48
N VAL A 12 -0.52 -9.71 -26.46
CA VAL A 12 -1.97 -9.86 -26.21
C VAL A 12 -2.23 -11.22 -25.58
N GLY A 13 -3.05 -11.24 -24.55
CA GLY A 13 -3.36 -12.40 -23.73
C GLY A 13 -4.20 -12.02 -22.53
N ASN A 14 -4.09 -12.77 -21.46
CA ASN A 14 -4.90 -12.55 -20.27
C ASN A 14 -4.54 -11.23 -19.52
N ALA A 15 -3.26 -10.86 -19.48
CA ALA A 15 -2.82 -9.60 -18.87
C ALA A 15 -3.03 -8.36 -19.75
N ARG A 16 -3.11 -8.52 -21.09
CA ARG A 16 -3.40 -7.47 -22.06
C ARG A 16 -4.41 -7.96 -23.05
N SER A 17 -5.64 -7.49 -22.94
CA SER A 17 -6.75 -7.97 -23.82
C SER A 17 -6.76 -7.37 -25.22
N GLY A 18 -6.07 -6.26 -25.46
CA GLY A 18 -6.16 -5.47 -26.70
C GLY A 18 -7.46 -4.68 -26.83
N GLN A 19 -8.35 -4.73 -25.84
CA GLN A 19 -9.59 -3.95 -25.83
C GLN A 19 -9.29 -2.47 -25.60
N LYS A 20 -10.01 -1.59 -26.33
CA LYS A 20 -9.81 -0.15 -26.22
C LYS A 20 -10.49 0.44 -24.98
N LEU A 21 -9.85 1.44 -24.38
CA LEU A 21 -10.46 2.30 -23.37
C LEU A 21 -11.63 3.10 -23.96
N GLN A 22 -12.58 3.45 -23.12
CA GLN A 22 -13.70 4.36 -23.46
C GLN A 22 -13.28 5.84 -23.43
N GLY A 23 -11.99 6.10 -23.45
CA GLY A 23 -11.34 7.39 -23.22
C GLY A 23 -10.76 7.49 -21.83
N VAL A 24 -9.71 8.31 -21.66
CA VAL A 24 -9.03 8.47 -20.36
C VAL A 24 -9.71 9.57 -19.57
N LYS A 25 -10.35 9.22 -18.46
CA LYS A 25 -11.04 10.14 -17.56
C LYS A 25 -10.22 10.47 -16.31
N PHE A 26 -9.35 9.54 -15.85
CA PHE A 26 -8.56 9.71 -14.64
C PHE A 26 -7.32 8.79 -14.65
N ILE A 27 -6.48 8.96 -13.65
CA ILE A 27 -5.26 8.17 -13.43
C ILE A 27 -5.36 7.49 -12.08
N VAL A 28 -5.10 6.20 -12.02
CA VAL A 28 -4.96 5.47 -10.76
C VAL A 28 -3.49 5.26 -10.45
N SER A 29 -3.08 5.83 -9.33
CA SER A 29 -1.72 5.71 -8.80
C SER A 29 -1.60 4.45 -7.97
N HIS A 30 -0.60 3.62 -8.31
CA HIS A 30 -0.28 2.36 -7.65
C HIS A 30 1.17 2.35 -7.15
N SER A 31 1.50 1.40 -6.32
CA SER A 31 2.87 0.93 -6.09
C SER A 31 2.91 -0.59 -6.14
N THR A 32 4.00 -1.14 -6.68
CA THR A 32 4.14 -2.59 -6.84
C THR A 32 4.03 -3.34 -5.51
N GLY A 33 3.32 -4.47 -5.51
CA GLY A 33 3.15 -5.30 -4.31
C GLY A 33 4.40 -6.11 -3.91
N ASN A 34 5.50 -5.99 -4.66
CA ASN A 34 6.74 -6.75 -4.54
C ASN A 34 7.97 -5.83 -4.48
N PRO A 35 8.27 -5.22 -3.31
CA PRO A 35 9.40 -4.32 -3.13
C PRO A 35 10.71 -4.92 -3.65
N GLY A 36 11.50 -4.10 -4.38
CA GLY A 36 12.74 -4.54 -5.03
C GLY A 36 12.57 -5.04 -6.47
N SER A 37 11.35 -5.23 -6.96
CA SER A 37 11.09 -5.62 -8.35
C SER A 37 11.14 -4.38 -9.26
N THR A 38 12.02 -4.42 -10.27
CA THR A 38 12.19 -3.34 -11.25
C THR A 38 11.05 -3.28 -12.27
N ALA A 39 10.99 -2.20 -13.05
CA ALA A 39 10.01 -2.05 -14.12
C ALA A 39 10.08 -3.21 -15.14
N TYR A 40 11.28 -3.60 -15.56
CA TYR A 40 11.47 -4.73 -16.46
C TYR A 40 11.18 -6.09 -15.82
N ALA A 41 11.45 -6.28 -14.53
CA ALA A 41 11.09 -7.51 -13.83
C ALA A 41 9.56 -7.70 -13.81
N ASN A 42 8.82 -6.62 -13.53
CA ASN A 42 7.35 -6.63 -13.60
C ASN A 42 6.85 -6.84 -15.04
N ARG A 43 7.40 -6.13 -16.04
CA ARG A 43 7.06 -6.34 -17.44
C ARG A 43 7.22 -7.80 -17.86
N ASN A 44 8.35 -8.43 -17.51
CA ASN A 44 8.62 -9.83 -17.84
C ASN A 44 7.67 -10.78 -17.11
N TYR A 45 7.30 -10.49 -15.86
CA TYR A 45 6.29 -11.25 -15.15
C TYR A 45 4.95 -11.23 -15.89
N PHE A 46 4.44 -10.05 -16.26
CA PHE A 46 3.17 -9.92 -16.96
C PHE A 46 3.20 -10.52 -18.37
N HIS A 47 4.33 -10.39 -19.07
CA HIS A 47 4.50 -11.00 -20.40
C HIS A 47 4.47 -12.53 -20.34
N ASN A 48 5.18 -13.13 -19.39
CA ASN A 48 5.40 -14.58 -19.34
C ASN A 48 4.28 -15.32 -18.57
N ARG A 49 3.72 -14.73 -17.51
CA ARG A 49 2.75 -15.38 -16.64
C ARG A 49 1.30 -15.10 -17.02
N GLN A 50 1.06 -13.99 -17.70
CA GLN A 50 -0.28 -13.59 -18.16
C GLN A 50 -1.36 -13.67 -17.07
N PRO A 51 -1.15 -13.06 -15.87
CA PRO A 51 -2.17 -13.07 -14.83
C PRO A 51 -3.41 -12.27 -15.26
N SER A 52 -4.53 -12.43 -14.56
CA SER A 52 -5.74 -11.62 -14.72
C SER A 52 -5.67 -10.25 -14.04
N ALA A 53 -4.48 -9.70 -13.96
CA ALA A 53 -4.18 -8.36 -13.44
C ALA A 53 -3.09 -7.75 -14.32
N SER A 54 -3.05 -6.42 -14.42
CA SER A 54 -2.00 -5.69 -15.15
C SER A 54 -2.03 -4.20 -14.78
N ALA A 55 -1.08 -3.41 -15.28
CA ALA A 55 -1.11 -1.96 -15.28
C ALA A 55 -0.49 -1.44 -16.58
N HIS A 56 -0.72 -0.18 -16.92
CA HIS A 56 -0.22 0.39 -18.17
C HIS A 56 1.29 0.63 -18.11
N THR A 57 1.78 1.15 -16.98
CA THR A 57 3.14 1.65 -16.85
C THR A 57 3.75 1.25 -15.51
N PHE A 58 5.01 0.81 -15.55
CA PHE A 58 5.85 0.55 -14.38
C PHE A 58 7.04 1.51 -14.38
N ILE A 59 7.29 2.15 -13.22
CA ILE A 59 8.31 3.20 -13.11
C ILE A 59 9.28 2.85 -11.99
N ASP A 60 10.57 2.75 -12.32
CA ASP A 60 11.68 2.60 -11.38
C ASP A 60 12.68 3.76 -11.51
N ASP A 61 13.85 3.63 -10.88
CA ASP A 61 14.91 4.64 -10.91
C ASP A 61 15.61 4.79 -12.27
N LYS A 62 15.30 3.92 -13.23
CA LYS A 62 15.93 3.91 -14.57
C LYS A 62 14.93 4.13 -15.69
N TYR A 63 13.72 3.59 -15.55
CA TYR A 63 12.76 3.50 -16.64
C TYR A 63 11.38 4.02 -16.27
N ILE A 64 10.74 4.68 -17.23
CA ILE A 64 9.30 4.81 -17.36
C ILE A 64 8.91 3.82 -18.45
N LEU A 65 8.35 2.68 -18.08
CA LEU A 65 8.13 1.55 -18.98
C LEU A 65 6.65 1.31 -19.20
N GLU A 66 6.14 1.74 -20.37
CA GLU A 66 4.79 1.42 -20.80
C GLU A 66 4.76 -0.02 -21.35
N ILE A 67 3.97 -0.89 -20.69
CA ILE A 67 3.83 -2.30 -21.04
C ILE A 67 2.48 -2.64 -21.68
N ILE A 68 1.51 -1.72 -21.59
CA ILE A 68 0.22 -1.76 -22.29
C ILE A 68 0.00 -0.38 -22.91
N PRO A 69 -0.45 -0.29 -24.20
CA PRO A 69 -0.78 0.98 -24.82
C PRO A 69 -1.81 1.78 -24.01
N LEU A 70 -1.63 3.10 -23.91
CA LEU A 70 -2.49 3.96 -23.09
C LEU A 70 -3.94 4.08 -23.63
N ASP A 71 -4.23 3.58 -24.81
CA ASP A 71 -5.57 3.51 -25.40
C ASP A 71 -6.21 2.11 -25.25
N GLU A 72 -5.53 1.17 -24.58
CA GLU A 72 -6.04 -0.16 -24.27
C GLU A 72 -6.39 -0.30 -22.79
N LYS A 73 -7.28 -1.24 -22.47
CA LYS A 73 -7.63 -1.57 -21.08
C LYS A 73 -6.49 -2.31 -20.37
N ALA A 74 -6.28 -1.97 -19.09
CA ALA A 74 -5.47 -2.74 -18.17
C ALA A 74 -6.32 -3.16 -16.95
N TRP A 75 -5.96 -4.27 -16.31
CA TRP A 75 -6.71 -4.87 -15.21
C TRP A 75 -6.06 -4.48 -13.87
N HIS A 76 -6.16 -3.20 -13.48
CA HIS A 76 -5.45 -2.65 -12.32
C HIS A 76 -6.33 -2.35 -11.11
N VAL A 77 -7.66 -2.37 -11.28
CA VAL A 77 -8.63 -2.26 -10.20
C VAL A 77 -9.65 -3.39 -10.36
N LEU A 78 -10.27 -3.86 -9.29
CA LEU A 78 -11.37 -4.81 -9.42
C LEU A 78 -12.60 -4.13 -10.04
N TYR A 79 -13.23 -4.79 -11.00
CA TYR A 79 -14.55 -4.40 -11.48
C TYR A 79 -15.58 -4.37 -10.34
N ASN A 80 -16.60 -3.55 -10.51
CA ASN A 80 -17.70 -3.39 -9.57
C ASN A 80 -17.31 -2.78 -8.21
N LYS A 81 -16.19 -2.04 -8.14
CA LYS A 81 -15.94 -1.17 -7.02
C LYS A 81 -16.76 0.11 -7.21
N PRO A 82 -17.63 0.46 -6.24
CA PRO A 82 -18.55 1.59 -6.44
C PRO A 82 -17.85 2.94 -6.46
N MET A 83 -16.65 3.04 -5.89
CA MET A 83 -15.98 4.32 -5.64
C MET A 83 -15.50 5.00 -6.93
N ASP A 84 -14.95 4.26 -7.91
CA ASP A 84 -14.51 4.83 -9.18
C ASP A 84 -15.68 5.34 -10.00
N ASN A 85 -16.78 4.58 -10.04
CA ASN A 85 -18.02 5.00 -10.68
C ASN A 85 -18.66 6.22 -9.99
N GLN A 86 -18.59 6.31 -8.67
CA GLN A 86 -19.08 7.47 -7.91
C GLN A 86 -18.24 8.72 -8.18
N LEU A 87 -16.91 8.59 -8.23
CA LEU A 87 -16.00 9.72 -8.42
C LEU A 87 -15.89 10.19 -9.87
N PHE A 88 -15.88 9.26 -10.83
CA PHE A 88 -15.52 9.53 -12.23
C PHE A 88 -16.58 9.13 -13.25
N GLY A 89 -17.67 8.48 -12.81
CA GLY A 89 -18.72 7.99 -13.71
C GLY A 89 -18.24 6.91 -14.68
N ALA A 90 -17.23 6.12 -14.27
CA ALA A 90 -16.70 5.03 -15.08
C ALA A 90 -15.86 4.07 -14.21
N ASP A 91 -15.82 2.79 -14.58
CA ASP A 91 -14.89 1.80 -14.02
C ASP A 91 -13.44 2.12 -14.41
N ALA A 92 -12.53 1.95 -13.48
CA ALA A 92 -11.11 2.28 -13.67
C ALA A 92 -10.46 1.49 -14.81
N ASN A 93 -10.80 0.21 -14.97
CA ASN A 93 -10.24 -0.59 -16.05
C ASN A 93 -10.77 -0.17 -17.45
N ASP A 94 -11.89 0.56 -17.49
CA ASP A 94 -12.52 1.02 -18.74
C ASP A 94 -12.10 2.44 -19.13
N ALA A 95 -11.68 3.27 -18.18
CA ALA A 95 -11.48 4.70 -18.42
C ALA A 95 -10.31 5.33 -17.66
N ALA A 96 -9.40 4.55 -17.08
CA ALA A 96 -8.25 5.09 -16.38
C ALA A 96 -6.92 4.49 -16.83
N ILE A 97 -5.84 5.26 -16.62
CA ILE A 97 -4.47 4.79 -16.76
C ILE A 97 -3.96 4.35 -15.38
N GLY A 98 -3.56 3.09 -15.24
CA GLY A 98 -2.89 2.57 -14.05
C GLY A 98 -1.38 2.74 -14.13
N VAL A 99 -0.78 3.40 -13.14
CA VAL A 99 0.66 3.69 -13.06
C VAL A 99 1.26 3.13 -11.79
N GLU A 100 2.23 2.24 -11.91
CA GLU A 100 2.89 1.52 -10.82
C GLU A 100 4.25 2.14 -10.47
N LEU A 101 4.45 2.54 -9.23
CA LEU A 101 5.74 2.91 -8.68
C LEU A 101 6.48 1.67 -8.18
N CYS A 102 7.62 1.35 -8.76
CA CYS A 102 8.55 0.36 -8.23
C CYS A 102 9.39 0.97 -7.11
N TYR A 103 9.57 0.24 -6.01
CA TYR A 103 10.28 0.75 -4.84
C TYR A 103 10.97 -0.38 -4.05
N GLY A 104 11.83 -0.01 -3.12
CA GLY A 104 12.54 -0.97 -2.24
C GLY A 104 13.69 -1.70 -2.93
N GLY A 105 14.36 -2.59 -2.18
CA GLY A 105 15.56 -3.26 -2.66
C GLY A 105 16.67 -2.27 -3.03
N ASN A 106 17.23 -2.41 -4.22
CA ASN A 106 18.29 -1.55 -4.75
C ASN A 106 17.75 -0.39 -5.63
N ILE A 107 16.45 -0.15 -5.64
CA ILE A 107 15.84 0.94 -6.41
C ILE A 107 16.06 2.26 -5.67
N ASP A 108 16.68 3.25 -6.33
CA ASP A 108 16.73 4.62 -5.81
C ASP A 108 15.32 5.22 -5.86
N PHE A 109 14.66 5.23 -4.69
CA PHE A 109 13.31 5.73 -4.57
C PHE A 109 13.18 7.19 -5.01
N ASN A 110 14.16 8.04 -4.68
CA ASN A 110 14.07 9.46 -5.01
C ASN A 110 14.05 9.67 -6.53
N GLU A 111 14.83 8.88 -7.26
CA GLU A 111 14.87 8.96 -8.71
C GLU A 111 13.64 8.30 -9.36
N ALA A 112 13.16 7.18 -8.82
CA ALA A 112 11.89 6.55 -9.22
C ALA A 112 10.71 7.49 -8.98
N TYR A 113 10.66 8.15 -7.83
CA TYR A 113 9.61 9.10 -7.46
C TYR A 113 9.60 10.34 -8.37
N LYS A 114 10.75 10.90 -8.72
CA LYS A 114 10.83 12.02 -9.69
C LYS A 114 10.26 11.64 -11.06
N ARG A 115 10.58 10.43 -11.55
CA ARG A 115 10.00 9.91 -12.80
C ARG A 115 8.50 9.69 -12.68
N TYR A 116 8.05 9.19 -11.53
CA TYR A 116 6.64 8.94 -11.24
C TYR A 116 5.84 10.24 -11.24
N VAL A 117 6.32 11.28 -10.55
CA VAL A 117 5.74 12.62 -10.54
C VAL A 117 5.70 13.21 -11.96
N TRP A 118 6.83 13.16 -12.68
CA TRP A 118 6.92 13.68 -14.03
C TRP A 118 5.96 12.96 -14.99
N TYR A 119 5.84 11.65 -14.88
CA TYR A 119 4.96 10.88 -15.74
C TYR A 119 3.48 11.17 -15.48
N HIS A 120 3.08 11.35 -14.21
CA HIS A 120 1.72 11.80 -13.89
C HIS A 120 1.43 13.20 -14.45
N ALA A 121 2.38 14.14 -14.37
CA ALA A 121 2.28 15.45 -15.00
C ALA A 121 2.14 15.35 -16.53
N TYR A 122 2.95 14.49 -17.15
CA TYR A 122 2.87 14.19 -18.59
C TYR A 122 1.48 13.64 -18.98
N LEU A 123 0.94 12.68 -18.24
CA LEU A 123 -0.39 12.13 -18.47
C LEU A 123 -1.48 13.20 -18.30
N CYS A 124 -1.39 14.02 -17.24
CA CYS A 124 -2.34 15.10 -17.02
C CYS A 124 -2.34 16.11 -18.17
N GLN A 125 -1.19 16.48 -18.70
CA GLN A 125 -1.08 17.35 -19.86
C GLN A 125 -1.61 16.68 -21.14
N THR A 126 -1.26 15.42 -21.36
CA THR A 126 -1.67 14.65 -22.55
C THR A 126 -3.19 14.48 -22.64
N PHE A 127 -3.82 14.14 -21.52
CA PHE A 127 -5.25 13.85 -21.47
C PHE A 127 -6.10 15.02 -20.93
N ARG A 128 -5.49 16.20 -20.69
CA ARG A 128 -6.15 17.41 -20.16
C ARG A 128 -6.84 17.18 -18.81
N LEU A 129 -6.14 16.48 -17.91
CA LEU A 129 -6.61 16.14 -16.58
C LEU A 129 -6.07 17.15 -15.54
N GLU A 130 -6.86 17.41 -14.50
CA GLU A 130 -6.46 18.22 -13.34
C GLU A 130 -5.96 17.30 -12.23
N PRO A 131 -4.70 17.43 -11.74
CA PRO A 131 -4.13 16.51 -10.77
C PRO A 131 -5.00 16.27 -9.53
N LYS A 132 -5.50 17.33 -8.91
CA LYS A 132 -6.34 17.24 -7.69
C LYS A 132 -7.67 16.51 -7.88
N ARG A 133 -8.19 16.48 -9.10
CA ARG A 133 -9.52 15.92 -9.41
C ARG A 133 -9.47 14.58 -10.10
N HIS A 134 -8.40 14.32 -10.86
CA HIS A 134 -8.34 13.19 -11.77
C HIS A 134 -7.17 12.23 -11.50
N ILE A 135 -6.37 12.47 -10.43
CA ILE A 135 -5.44 11.46 -9.92
C ILE A 135 -6.01 10.90 -8.62
N VAL A 136 -6.12 9.60 -8.54
CA VAL A 136 -6.64 8.90 -7.36
C VAL A 136 -5.71 7.76 -6.95
N SER A 137 -5.59 7.48 -5.66
CA SER A 137 -4.85 6.32 -5.17
C SER A 137 -5.70 5.05 -5.30
N HIS A 138 -5.07 3.90 -5.52
CA HIS A 138 -5.80 2.63 -5.45
C HIS A 138 -6.43 2.42 -4.07
N HIS A 139 -5.75 2.85 -3.00
CA HIS A 139 -6.33 2.86 -1.66
C HIS A 139 -7.68 3.59 -1.59
N THR A 140 -7.82 4.75 -2.25
CA THR A 140 -9.10 5.49 -2.25
C THR A 140 -10.22 4.70 -2.93
N LEU A 141 -9.90 3.94 -3.98
CA LEU A 141 -10.90 3.15 -4.71
C LEU A 141 -11.28 1.84 -4.01
N ASP A 142 -10.36 1.26 -3.23
CA ASP A 142 -10.55 -0.02 -2.53
C ASP A 142 -9.86 -0.02 -1.16
N PRO A 143 -10.29 0.82 -0.20
CA PRO A 143 -9.60 1.05 1.07
C PRO A 143 -9.54 -0.18 1.97
N GLU A 144 -10.50 -1.10 1.82
CA GLU A 144 -10.55 -2.34 2.62
C GLU A 144 -9.45 -3.32 2.24
N ARG A 145 -8.96 -3.28 0.98
CA ARG A 145 -8.03 -4.28 0.45
C ARG A 145 -6.69 -3.70 0.01
N ARG A 146 -6.64 -2.39 -0.25
CA ARG A 146 -5.51 -1.72 -0.87
C ARG A 146 -4.96 -0.61 0.00
N SER A 147 -3.64 -0.49 0.01
CA SER A 147 -2.91 0.60 0.68
C SER A 147 -1.97 1.35 -0.28
N ASP A 148 -1.90 0.93 -1.53
CA ASP A 148 -1.02 1.50 -2.55
C ASP A 148 -1.60 2.79 -3.16
N PRO A 149 -0.77 3.77 -3.52
CA PRO A 149 0.69 3.84 -3.32
C PRO A 149 1.09 4.35 -1.93
N LEU A 150 0.14 4.62 -1.02
CA LEU A 150 0.39 5.27 0.27
C LEU A 150 1.35 4.48 1.16
N ASN A 151 1.32 3.14 1.07
CA ASN A 151 2.26 2.27 1.77
C ASN A 151 3.71 2.48 1.32
N ALA A 152 3.96 2.62 0.02
CA ALA A 152 5.29 2.93 -0.52
C ALA A 152 5.69 4.36 -0.17
N PHE A 153 4.80 5.33 -0.38
CA PHE A 153 5.03 6.74 -0.06
C PHE A 153 5.45 6.93 1.39
N ARG A 154 4.73 6.29 2.33
CA ARG A 154 5.01 6.38 3.76
C ARG A 154 6.43 5.92 4.13
N LEU A 155 6.96 4.88 3.47
CA LEU A 155 8.33 4.39 3.73
C LEU A 155 9.41 5.43 3.41
N TYR A 156 9.09 6.42 2.58
CA TYR A 156 10.05 7.43 2.11
C TYR A 156 9.60 8.86 2.46
N GLY A 157 8.62 9.00 3.35
CA GLY A 157 8.18 10.30 3.85
C GLY A 157 7.40 11.14 2.84
N VAL A 158 6.76 10.51 1.85
CA VAL A 158 5.89 11.17 0.89
C VAL A 158 4.44 11.10 1.38
N THR A 159 3.72 12.21 1.36
CA THR A 159 2.27 12.25 1.59
C THR A 159 1.52 12.30 0.26
N TRP A 160 0.24 11.91 0.27
CA TRP A 160 -0.61 12.01 -0.92
C TRP A 160 -0.72 13.45 -1.42
N ASP A 161 -0.98 14.39 -0.51
CA ASP A 161 -1.08 15.82 -0.86
C ASP A 161 0.25 16.38 -1.38
N GLY A 162 1.38 15.93 -0.81
CA GLY A 162 2.72 16.25 -1.29
C GLY A 162 2.95 15.74 -2.72
N PHE A 163 2.58 14.50 -3.00
CA PHE A 163 2.65 13.93 -4.35
C PHE A 163 1.81 14.72 -5.37
N ILE A 164 0.56 15.03 -5.03
CA ILE A 164 -0.32 15.84 -5.91
C ILE A 164 0.27 17.24 -6.12
N HIS A 165 0.82 17.84 -5.08
CA HIS A 165 1.51 19.13 -5.19
C HIS A 165 2.71 19.06 -6.13
N ASP A 166 3.56 18.03 -6.00
CA ASP A 166 4.73 17.85 -6.84
C ASP A 166 4.34 17.64 -8.31
N VAL A 167 3.25 16.92 -8.58
CA VAL A 167 2.70 16.77 -9.94
C VAL A 167 2.27 18.13 -10.51
N ILE A 168 1.57 18.97 -9.71
CA ILE A 168 1.15 20.31 -10.13
C ILE A 168 2.37 21.19 -10.43
N GLU A 169 3.40 21.15 -9.59
CA GLU A 169 4.64 21.90 -9.83
C GLU A 169 5.34 21.44 -11.10
N ALA A 170 5.37 20.13 -11.37
CA ALA A 170 5.96 19.57 -12.58
C ALA A 170 5.22 19.96 -13.87
N MET A 171 3.94 20.34 -13.78
CA MET A 171 3.15 20.83 -14.93
C MET A 171 3.40 22.28 -15.30
N LYS A 172 4.05 23.07 -14.43
CA LYS A 172 4.32 24.49 -14.69
C LYS A 172 5.33 24.65 -15.84
N PRO A 173 5.15 25.65 -16.74
CA PRO A 173 6.12 25.92 -17.80
C PRO A 173 7.49 26.25 -17.19
N THR A 174 8.53 25.55 -17.62
CA THR A 174 9.91 25.95 -17.30
C THR A 174 10.25 27.20 -18.10
N ASN A 175 10.34 28.36 -17.46
CA ASN A 175 10.82 29.57 -18.09
C ASN A 175 12.30 29.40 -18.49
N PRO A 176 12.70 29.59 -19.77
CA PRO A 176 14.08 29.36 -20.21
C PRO A 176 15.07 30.48 -19.84
N SER A 177 14.69 31.47 -19.04
CA SER A 177 15.51 32.65 -18.72
C SER A 177 16.08 32.64 -17.31
N ASN A 178 16.78 31.57 -16.92
CA ASN A 178 17.82 31.67 -15.90
C ASN A 178 18.86 30.58 -16.13
N LYS A 179 19.82 30.87 -16.99
CA LYS A 179 21.12 30.23 -16.98
C LYS A 179 21.91 30.75 -15.78
N GLU A 180 22.59 29.78 -15.15
CA GLU A 180 23.65 29.94 -14.15
C GLU A 180 23.23 30.35 -12.73
N GLU A 181 23.21 29.32 -11.88
CA GLU A 181 24.16 29.27 -10.75
C GLU A 181 24.08 27.86 -10.15
N THR A 182 25.20 27.16 -10.12
CA THR A 182 25.44 25.96 -9.32
C THR A 182 25.29 26.33 -7.83
N LYS A 183 24.05 26.43 -7.35
CA LYS A 183 23.72 26.47 -5.94
C LYS A 183 22.98 25.19 -5.58
N LYS A 184 23.42 24.59 -4.45
CA LYS A 184 22.73 23.50 -3.75
C LYS A 184 21.21 23.59 -3.93
N PRO A 185 20.46 22.48 -4.04
CA PRO A 185 19.03 22.49 -4.34
C PRO A 185 18.33 23.43 -3.37
N SER A 186 17.80 24.53 -3.92
CA SER A 186 17.00 25.52 -3.20
C SER A 186 15.77 24.81 -2.65
N GLN A 187 15.55 25.00 -1.36
CA GLN A 187 14.38 24.54 -0.64
C GLN A 187 13.11 25.06 -1.32
N VAL A 188 12.42 24.19 -2.05
CA VAL A 188 11.03 24.42 -2.42
C VAL A 188 10.23 24.30 -1.12
N LYS A 189 9.66 25.42 -0.66
CA LYS A 189 8.69 25.46 0.43
C LYS A 189 7.36 24.85 -0.03
N GLY A 190 7.32 23.56 -0.16
CA GLY A 190 6.12 22.76 -0.32
C GLY A 190 6.39 21.48 0.45
N ILE A 191 5.51 21.10 1.35
CA ILE A 191 5.65 20.09 2.39
C ILE A 191 6.10 18.73 1.80
N SER A 192 7.35 18.66 1.39
CA SER A 192 8.12 17.43 1.24
C SER A 192 8.48 17.02 2.67
N VAL A 193 7.83 16.02 3.22
CA VAL A 193 8.26 15.48 4.51
C VAL A 193 9.65 14.90 4.32
N ARG A 194 10.65 15.65 4.74
CA ARG A 194 12.02 15.14 4.79
C ARG A 194 12.15 14.23 6.00
N LEU A 195 12.39 12.94 5.77
CA LEU A 195 12.98 12.13 6.82
C LEU A 195 14.44 12.60 7.06
N PRO A 196 14.88 12.58 8.30
CA PRO A 196 14.17 12.11 9.49
C PRO A 196 13.20 13.17 10.06
N LEU A 197 12.08 12.71 10.65
CA LEU A 197 11.23 13.55 11.49
C LEU A 197 11.76 13.59 12.91
N LYS A 198 11.76 14.77 13.53
CA LYS A 198 12.30 15.01 14.86
C LYS A 198 11.59 16.15 15.57
N LEU A 199 11.94 16.38 16.79
CA LEU A 199 11.44 17.50 17.62
C LEU A 199 11.43 18.82 16.83
N GLY A 200 10.28 19.48 16.82
CA GLY A 200 10.02 20.74 16.13
C GLY A 200 9.35 20.61 14.75
N ASP A 201 9.37 19.44 14.14
CA ASP A 201 8.70 19.20 12.86
C ASP A 201 7.17 19.27 12.99
N ARG A 202 6.49 19.65 11.91
CA ARG A 202 5.04 19.83 11.88
C ARG A 202 4.45 19.39 10.54
N GLY A 203 3.19 18.97 10.56
CA GLY A 203 2.42 18.66 9.36
C GLY A 203 1.61 17.39 9.42
N THR A 204 0.92 17.08 8.33
CA THR A 204 0.03 15.92 8.22
C THR A 204 0.76 14.61 8.45
N PHE A 205 1.98 14.48 7.98
CA PHE A 205 2.78 13.26 8.18
C PHE A 205 3.19 13.04 9.64
N VAL A 206 3.50 14.11 10.38
CA VAL A 206 3.69 14.02 11.85
C VAL A 206 2.41 13.50 12.51
N LYS A 207 1.25 14.03 12.10
CA LYS A 207 -0.04 13.58 12.59
C LYS A 207 -0.32 12.11 12.30
N GLU A 208 0.03 11.62 11.11
CA GLU A 208 -0.08 10.21 10.74
C GLU A 208 0.81 9.32 11.63
N ILE A 209 2.07 9.71 11.85
CA ILE A 209 2.98 9.00 12.76
C ILE A 209 2.43 8.95 14.18
N GLN A 210 1.87 10.06 14.66
CA GLN A 210 1.22 10.12 15.97
C GLN A 210 0.01 9.18 16.05
N GLN A 211 -0.85 9.15 15.03
CA GLN A 211 -1.98 8.22 14.93
C GLN A 211 -1.53 6.76 14.95
N ASP A 212 -0.47 6.46 14.20
CA ASP A 212 0.10 5.12 14.15
C ASP A 212 0.68 4.70 15.52
N LEU A 213 1.41 5.57 16.20
CA LEU A 213 1.92 5.33 17.55
C LEU A 213 0.79 5.06 18.56
N ILE A 214 -0.24 5.91 18.56
CA ILE A 214 -1.42 5.72 19.41
C ILE A 214 -2.09 4.37 19.14
N ARG A 215 -2.31 4.03 17.86
CA ARG A 215 -2.94 2.76 17.44
C ARG A 215 -2.22 1.54 17.95
N ILE A 216 -0.88 1.56 17.97
CA ILE A 216 -0.08 0.42 18.41
C ILE A 216 0.28 0.44 19.91
N GLY A 217 -0.31 1.37 20.67
CA GLY A 217 -0.24 1.40 22.13
C GLY A 217 0.88 2.27 22.70
N PHE A 218 1.33 3.28 21.95
CA PHE A 218 2.20 4.36 22.43
C PHE A 218 1.37 5.65 22.51
N PRO A 219 0.67 5.89 23.63
CA PRO A 219 -0.30 6.96 23.76
C PRO A 219 0.35 8.35 23.77
N LEU A 220 -0.38 9.34 23.27
CA LEU A 220 -0.05 10.75 23.35
C LEU A 220 -1.17 11.47 24.15
N PRO A 221 -1.17 11.34 25.49
CA PRO A 221 -2.33 11.71 26.31
C PRO A 221 -2.58 13.20 26.40
N LYS A 222 -1.58 14.05 26.18
CA LYS A 222 -1.68 15.51 26.37
C LYS A 222 -2.16 16.21 25.09
N TYR A 223 -1.58 15.87 23.96
CA TYR A 223 -1.82 16.56 22.68
C TYR A 223 -2.43 15.69 21.60
N GLY A 224 -2.38 14.35 21.78
CA GLY A 224 -2.90 13.43 20.78
C GLY A 224 -2.15 13.52 19.44
N ALA A 225 -2.86 13.29 18.34
CA ALA A 225 -2.34 13.42 16.99
C ALA A 225 -2.60 14.84 16.44
N ASP A 226 -1.88 15.81 16.94
CA ASP A 226 -2.02 17.24 16.61
C ASP A 226 -1.21 17.69 15.39
N GLY A 227 -0.29 16.84 14.92
CA GLY A 227 0.59 17.14 13.80
C GLY A 227 1.82 17.98 14.19
N VAL A 228 2.14 18.09 15.48
CA VAL A 228 3.35 18.76 16.00
C VAL A 228 4.25 17.70 16.65
N PHE A 229 5.45 17.52 16.13
CA PHE A 229 6.44 16.64 16.72
C PHE A 229 7.04 17.31 17.96
N GLY A 230 6.29 17.30 19.06
CA GLY A 230 6.70 17.80 20.37
C GLY A 230 7.40 16.73 21.21
N GLU A 231 7.81 17.09 22.43
CA GLU A 231 8.47 16.19 23.40
C GLU A 231 7.64 14.91 23.66
N GLU A 232 6.30 15.01 23.67
CA GLU A 232 5.42 13.86 23.87
C GLU A 232 5.55 12.86 22.71
N THR A 233 5.61 13.35 21.47
CA THR A 233 5.83 12.52 20.28
C THR A 233 7.23 11.90 20.28
N GLU A 234 8.24 12.67 20.60
CA GLU A 234 9.62 12.20 20.72
C GLU A 234 9.74 11.07 21.75
N ASN A 235 9.16 11.25 22.93
CA ASN A 235 9.15 10.22 23.97
C ASN A 235 8.42 8.95 23.53
N ALA A 236 7.29 9.07 22.81
CA ALA A 236 6.58 7.93 22.26
C ALA A 236 7.41 7.19 21.19
N VAL A 237 8.14 7.93 20.34
CA VAL A 237 9.09 7.36 19.36
C VAL A 237 10.23 6.62 20.07
N MET A 238 10.86 7.21 21.09
CA MET A 238 11.91 6.54 21.86
C MET A 238 11.40 5.26 22.54
N ALA A 239 10.18 5.30 23.11
CA ALA A 239 9.56 4.11 23.70
C ALA A 239 9.31 3.03 22.64
N PHE A 240 8.85 3.41 21.46
CA PHE A 240 8.68 2.51 20.32
C PHE A 240 10.01 1.89 19.89
N GLN A 241 11.03 2.72 19.65
CA GLN A 241 12.38 2.27 19.26
C GLN A 241 12.95 1.27 20.26
N LYS A 242 12.86 1.58 21.57
CA LYS A 242 13.30 0.69 22.65
C LYS A 242 12.57 -0.65 22.63
N ARG A 243 11.24 -0.65 22.45
CA ARG A 243 10.43 -1.86 22.44
C ARG A 243 10.77 -2.79 21.27
N TYR A 244 11.14 -2.22 20.12
CA TYR A 244 11.42 -2.98 18.90
C TYR A 244 12.91 -3.13 18.59
N GLY A 245 13.79 -2.79 19.53
CA GLY A 245 15.24 -3.00 19.41
C GLY A 245 15.92 -2.12 18.36
N LEU A 246 15.36 -0.93 18.09
CA LEU A 246 15.92 0.06 17.20
C LEU A 246 16.89 0.99 17.96
N HIS A 247 17.67 1.80 17.22
CA HIS A 247 18.45 2.87 17.82
C HIS A 247 17.51 3.88 18.50
N VAL A 248 17.73 4.17 19.79
CA VAL A 248 16.83 5.01 20.60
C VAL A 248 17.34 6.46 20.57
N ASP A 249 16.87 7.21 19.59
CA ASP A 249 17.25 8.62 19.39
C ASP A 249 16.05 9.59 19.33
N GLY A 250 14.83 9.05 19.41
CA GLY A 250 13.60 9.84 19.30
C GLY A 250 13.31 10.35 17.87
N ILE A 251 14.07 9.91 16.88
CA ILE A 251 14.00 10.37 15.51
C ILE A 251 13.30 9.33 14.64
N VAL A 252 12.34 9.73 13.84
CA VAL A 252 11.69 8.85 12.86
C VAL A 252 12.50 8.89 11.56
N GLY A 253 13.54 8.07 11.48
CA GLY A 253 14.28 7.77 10.26
C GLY A 253 13.62 6.64 9.45
N GLN A 254 14.27 6.22 8.35
CA GLN A 254 13.73 5.15 7.48
C GLN A 254 13.50 3.83 8.23
N GLU A 255 14.45 3.44 9.10
CA GLU A 255 14.36 2.21 9.87
C GLU A 255 13.19 2.25 10.87
N THR A 256 13.06 3.34 11.63
CA THR A 256 11.95 3.55 12.57
C THR A 256 10.61 3.54 11.87
N LEU A 257 10.52 4.23 10.72
CA LEU A 257 9.30 4.31 9.93
C LEU A 257 8.91 2.95 9.32
N ALA A 258 9.86 2.22 8.76
CA ALA A 258 9.63 0.88 8.21
C ALA A 258 9.07 -0.07 9.29
N LYS A 259 9.68 -0.04 10.48
CA LYS A 259 9.23 -0.86 11.62
C LYS A 259 7.86 -0.43 12.13
N LEU A 260 7.60 0.87 12.22
CA LEU A 260 6.28 1.40 12.60
C LEU A 260 5.20 0.93 11.63
N SER A 261 5.43 1.05 10.32
CA SER A 261 4.51 0.61 9.28
C SER A 261 4.25 -0.90 9.33
N GLU A 262 5.27 -1.71 9.58
CA GLU A 262 5.15 -3.16 9.78
C GLU A 262 4.22 -3.48 10.96
N VAL A 263 4.48 -2.87 12.12
CA VAL A 263 3.72 -3.12 13.36
C VAL A 263 2.26 -2.64 13.23
N VAL A 264 2.03 -1.48 12.61
CA VAL A 264 0.68 -0.98 12.32
C VAL A 264 -0.07 -1.93 11.40
N LYS A 265 0.57 -2.41 10.33
CA LYS A 265 -0.02 -3.39 9.41
C LYS A 265 -0.39 -4.69 10.13
N GLN A 266 0.47 -5.16 11.03
CA GLN A 266 0.19 -6.34 11.86
C GLN A 266 -1.02 -6.09 12.78
N LYS A 267 -1.11 -4.90 13.39
CA LYS A 267 -2.22 -4.51 14.26
C LYS A 267 -3.55 -4.43 13.50
N LEU A 268 -3.56 -3.78 12.33
CA LEU A 268 -4.74 -3.69 11.46
C LEU A 268 -5.26 -5.07 11.05
N ARG A 269 -4.37 -6.01 10.68
CA ARG A 269 -4.75 -7.39 10.36
C ARG A 269 -5.34 -8.14 11.56
N GLN A 270 -4.84 -7.87 12.78
CA GLN A 270 -5.42 -8.45 13.99
C GLN A 270 -6.83 -7.89 14.27
N GLU A 271 -7.08 -6.62 13.94
CA GLU A 271 -8.39 -5.98 14.07
C GLU A 271 -9.37 -6.47 13.00
N GLU A 272 -8.90 -6.74 11.77
CA GLU A 272 -9.72 -7.26 10.66
C GLU A 272 -10.14 -8.73 10.90
N PHE A 273 -9.23 -9.56 11.41
CA PHE A 273 -9.48 -10.96 11.73
C PHE A 273 -9.16 -11.23 13.22
N PRO A 274 -10.00 -10.74 14.14
CA PRO A 274 -9.81 -11.00 15.54
C PRO A 274 -9.93 -12.51 15.81
N LEU A 275 -8.98 -13.05 16.56
CA LEU A 275 -9.00 -14.45 16.97
C LEU A 275 -9.56 -14.58 18.39
N PRO A 276 -10.49 -15.51 18.64
CA PRO A 276 -11.02 -15.75 19.99
C PRO A 276 -9.93 -16.09 21.01
N ASP A 277 -10.03 -15.54 22.22
CA ASP A 277 -9.05 -15.79 23.28
C ASP A 277 -9.28 -17.10 24.03
N LYS A 278 -10.47 -17.68 23.91
CA LYS A 278 -10.85 -18.95 24.55
C LYS A 278 -10.61 -20.15 23.61
N THR A 279 -10.53 -21.33 24.21
CA THR A 279 -10.54 -22.58 23.49
C THR A 279 -11.92 -22.85 22.94
N LEU A 280 -11.99 -23.26 21.65
CA LEU A 280 -13.23 -23.65 20.97
C LEU A 280 -13.09 -25.07 20.40
N LYS A 281 -14.21 -25.81 20.48
CA LYS A 281 -14.30 -27.21 20.02
C LYS A 281 -15.68 -27.52 19.49
N LYS A 282 -15.86 -28.68 18.88
CA LYS A 282 -17.15 -29.19 18.39
C LYS A 282 -18.24 -29.08 19.45
N GLY A 283 -19.37 -28.49 19.07
CA GLY A 283 -20.51 -28.22 19.93
C GLY A 283 -20.60 -26.77 20.42
N ASP A 284 -19.50 -26.00 20.40
CA ASP A 284 -19.52 -24.58 20.77
C ASP A 284 -20.28 -23.75 19.75
N LYS A 285 -20.87 -22.63 20.23
CA LYS A 285 -21.67 -21.71 19.40
C LYS A 285 -21.43 -20.25 19.80
N GLY A 286 -21.68 -19.35 18.85
CA GLY A 286 -21.70 -17.90 19.11
C GLY A 286 -20.69 -17.13 18.28
N GLU A 287 -20.49 -15.86 18.66
CA GLU A 287 -19.68 -14.92 17.89
C GLU A 287 -18.20 -15.33 17.82
N ASP A 288 -17.66 -15.91 18.89
CA ASP A 288 -16.28 -16.42 18.88
C ASP A 288 -16.07 -17.51 17.80
N VAL A 289 -17.08 -18.36 17.58
CA VAL A 289 -17.02 -19.37 16.51
C VAL A 289 -17.06 -18.70 15.15
N LYS A 290 -17.89 -17.66 14.97
CA LYS A 290 -17.90 -16.88 13.72
C LYS A 290 -16.57 -16.18 13.46
N MET A 291 -15.94 -15.62 14.51
CA MET A 291 -14.61 -15.02 14.40
C MET A 291 -13.58 -16.04 13.90
N LEU A 292 -13.57 -17.23 14.49
CA LEU A 292 -12.71 -18.34 14.06
C LEU A 292 -13.00 -18.77 12.61
N GLN A 293 -14.28 -18.92 12.25
CA GLN A 293 -14.70 -19.30 10.89
C GLN A 293 -14.26 -18.28 9.84
N ARG A 294 -14.37 -16.96 10.13
CA ARG A 294 -13.88 -15.90 9.25
C ARG A 294 -12.36 -16.02 9.04
N ALA A 295 -11.62 -16.18 10.14
CA ALA A 295 -10.16 -16.32 10.09
C ALA A 295 -9.72 -17.58 9.30
N LEU A 296 -10.35 -18.73 9.54
CA LEU A 296 -10.09 -19.97 8.79
C LEU A 296 -10.36 -19.79 7.30
N LYS A 297 -11.51 -19.21 6.94
CA LYS A 297 -11.86 -18.94 5.53
C LYS A 297 -10.85 -18.01 4.88
N HIS A 298 -10.44 -16.95 5.57
CA HIS A 298 -9.41 -16.03 5.07
C HIS A 298 -8.08 -16.76 4.86
N LEU A 299 -7.69 -17.65 5.77
CA LEU A 299 -6.48 -18.44 5.65
C LEU A 299 -6.55 -19.54 4.56
N GLY A 300 -7.73 -19.74 3.95
CA GLY A 300 -7.93 -20.75 2.89
C GLY A 300 -8.44 -22.11 3.38
N PHE A 301 -8.77 -22.21 4.67
CA PHE A 301 -9.36 -23.41 5.29
C PHE A 301 -10.87 -23.20 5.43
N ASP A 302 -11.58 -23.13 4.31
CA ASP A 302 -13.02 -22.82 4.27
C ASP A 302 -13.82 -23.79 5.18
N PRO A 303 -14.49 -23.28 6.24
CA PRO A 303 -15.35 -24.07 7.12
C PRO A 303 -16.76 -24.31 6.51
N LYS A 304 -16.95 -24.02 5.21
CA LYS A 304 -18.20 -24.14 4.45
C LYS A 304 -19.36 -23.26 4.94
N GLY A 305 -19.12 -22.39 5.91
CA GLY A 305 -20.08 -21.41 6.44
C GLY A 305 -19.51 -20.58 7.55
N ILE A 306 -20.11 -19.40 7.80
CA ILE A 306 -19.83 -18.54 8.95
C ILE A 306 -21.13 -18.41 9.73
N ASP A 307 -21.59 -19.51 10.29
CA ASP A 307 -22.87 -19.66 10.98
C ASP A 307 -22.78 -19.53 12.50
N GLY A 308 -21.54 -19.54 13.03
CA GLY A 308 -21.29 -19.49 14.47
C GLY A 308 -21.54 -20.82 15.18
N VAL A 309 -21.57 -21.93 14.46
CA VAL A 309 -21.68 -23.29 15.03
C VAL A 309 -20.39 -24.06 14.77
N TYR A 310 -19.70 -24.47 15.81
CA TYR A 310 -18.54 -25.34 15.71
C TYR A 310 -18.99 -26.77 15.41
N GLY A 311 -19.38 -27.02 14.16
CA GLY A 311 -19.79 -28.29 13.65
C GLY A 311 -18.61 -29.06 13.06
N GLU A 312 -18.94 -30.20 12.37
CA GLU A 312 -17.93 -31.05 11.71
C GLU A 312 -17.09 -30.30 10.68
N GLN A 313 -17.70 -29.38 9.95
CA GLN A 313 -17.02 -28.60 8.92
C GLN A 313 -15.99 -27.61 9.51
N THR A 314 -16.31 -26.98 10.66
CA THR A 314 -15.39 -26.11 11.38
C THR A 314 -14.27 -26.94 12.02
N GLU A 315 -14.59 -28.09 12.60
CA GLU A 315 -13.60 -29.03 13.16
C GLU A 315 -12.63 -29.52 12.08
N ASP A 316 -13.12 -29.92 10.91
CA ASP A 316 -12.30 -30.31 9.77
C ASP A 316 -11.39 -29.16 9.29
N ALA A 317 -11.92 -27.94 9.20
CA ALA A 317 -11.13 -26.79 8.80
C ALA A 317 -9.98 -26.51 9.80
N VAL A 318 -10.24 -26.66 11.11
CA VAL A 318 -9.19 -26.54 12.14
C VAL A 318 -8.17 -27.66 12.04
N ARG A 319 -8.59 -28.92 11.83
CA ARG A 319 -7.68 -30.07 11.61
C ARG A 319 -6.78 -29.84 10.39
N ARG A 320 -7.34 -29.43 9.26
CA ARG A 320 -6.56 -29.12 8.04
C ARG A 320 -5.55 -28.01 8.29
N PHE A 321 -5.89 -26.98 9.08
CA PHE A 321 -4.93 -25.99 9.49
C PHE A 321 -3.84 -26.55 10.39
N GLN A 322 -4.21 -27.33 11.41
CA GLN A 322 -3.27 -27.92 12.36
C GLN A 322 -2.29 -28.88 11.68
N SER A 323 -2.75 -29.68 10.70
CA SER A 323 -1.91 -30.65 9.98
C SER A 323 -0.77 -30.02 9.17
N MET A 324 -0.83 -28.71 8.90
CA MET A 324 0.28 -28.01 8.26
C MET A 324 1.50 -27.82 9.17
N TYR A 325 1.35 -28.01 10.47
CA TYR A 325 2.40 -27.72 11.46
C TYR A 325 2.68 -28.93 12.35
N ALA A 326 3.86 -29.51 12.23
CA ALA A 326 4.28 -30.65 13.05
C ALA A 326 4.27 -30.33 14.58
N ALA A 327 4.27 -29.05 14.96
CA ALA A 327 4.20 -28.62 16.36
C ALA A 327 2.75 -28.55 16.90
N LEU A 328 1.73 -28.74 16.06
CA LEU A 328 0.34 -28.79 16.47
C LEU A 328 -0.17 -30.23 16.53
N ARG A 329 -1.08 -30.49 17.46
CA ARG A 329 -1.89 -31.71 17.44
C ARG A 329 -3.04 -31.51 16.48
N ASP A 330 -3.27 -32.48 15.64
CA ASP A 330 -4.39 -32.54 14.69
C ASP A 330 -5.65 -33.05 15.40
N ASP A 331 -6.10 -32.36 16.44
CA ASP A 331 -7.23 -32.72 17.27
C ASP A 331 -8.53 -31.99 16.94
N GLY A 332 -8.48 -31.04 16.03
CA GLY A 332 -9.63 -30.22 15.67
C GLY A 332 -10.10 -29.28 16.78
N ILE A 333 -9.26 -29.00 17.79
CA ILE A 333 -9.57 -28.08 18.89
C ILE A 333 -8.81 -26.78 18.65
N TYR A 334 -9.52 -25.67 18.57
CA TYR A 334 -8.91 -24.35 18.57
C TYR A 334 -8.50 -23.96 20.00
N GLY A 335 -7.24 -24.16 20.32
CA GLY A 335 -6.63 -23.80 21.60
C GLY A 335 -5.52 -22.74 21.46
N PRO A 336 -4.80 -22.44 22.57
CA PRO A 336 -3.75 -21.41 22.57
C PRO A 336 -2.65 -21.64 21.51
N ASN A 337 -2.25 -22.88 21.30
CA ASN A 337 -1.23 -23.22 20.29
C ASN A 337 -1.76 -23.00 18.87
N THR A 338 -2.96 -23.51 18.56
CA THR A 338 -3.59 -23.28 17.25
C THR A 338 -3.77 -21.80 16.99
N ARG A 339 -4.23 -21.03 17.99
CA ARG A 339 -4.36 -19.57 17.91
C ARG A 339 -3.02 -18.87 17.60
N LYS A 340 -1.93 -19.31 18.28
CA LYS A 340 -0.60 -18.75 18.04
C LYS A 340 -0.19 -18.90 16.57
N PHE A 341 -0.36 -20.08 16.00
CA PHE A 341 0.00 -20.35 14.60
C PHE A 341 -0.94 -19.65 13.62
N MET A 342 -2.25 -19.61 13.89
CA MET A 342 -3.19 -18.84 13.08
C MET A 342 -2.84 -17.34 13.06
N ARG A 343 -2.43 -16.78 14.20
CA ARG A 343 -1.99 -15.38 14.29
C ARG A 343 -0.73 -15.14 13.44
N MET A 344 0.22 -16.06 13.44
CA MET A 344 1.42 -15.97 12.59
C MET A 344 1.04 -15.98 11.10
N GLU A 345 0.17 -16.88 10.68
CA GLU A 345 -0.29 -16.96 9.28
C GLU A 345 -1.07 -15.71 8.84
N LEU A 346 -1.97 -15.23 9.70
CA LEU A 346 -2.69 -13.98 9.43
C LEU A 346 -1.74 -12.76 9.29
N GLN A 347 -0.58 -12.80 9.93
CA GLN A 347 0.44 -11.75 9.80
C GLN A 347 1.25 -11.87 8.50
N GLN A 348 1.44 -13.07 7.98
CA GLN A 348 2.26 -13.35 6.79
C GLN A 348 1.47 -13.32 5.47
N LYS A 349 0.18 -13.63 5.53
CA LYS A 349 -0.67 -13.69 4.32
C LYS A 349 -0.81 -12.29 3.70
N LYS A 350 -0.37 -12.18 2.45
CA LYS A 350 -0.41 -10.97 1.63
C LYS A 350 -1.79 -10.75 1.02
#